data_d547e8f236509bb38d34bf96efc87e8d
#
_entry.id   d547e8f236509bb38d34bf96efc87e8d
#
_cell.length_a   1.000
_cell.length_b   1.000
_cell.length_c   1.000
_cell.angle_alpha   90.00
_cell.angle_beta   90.00
_cell.angle_gamma   90.00
#
_symmetry.space_group_name_H-M   'P 1'
#
loop_
_entity.id
_entity.type
_entity.pdbx_description
1 polymer ?
#
loop_
_entity_poly.entity_id
_entity_poly.type
_entity_poly.pdbx_seq_one_letter_code
_entity_poly.pdbx_strand_id
1 'polypeptide(L)'
;GLYVFLVISIPVGAYLASQRQILKSSAQPENSITPIIPSKTPGGSPKSTIPSPTPKSSPLSPDVPISIGPVLNFTLVLEGRPKNNQAAQIFVGIAQGDITIKPNYLLSFTIDIPESGTFTNLSLAGLNQGVKYTAYIKGPAQIATASAFIMSPATTNLNGGLPLTLLTGDLNDDNSINASDYSIAKTAYGTTTSSKNWNSNVDFNLDGKINVTDLGFITKNFGKVGSSGIWTSPPPSTPSGTPTGGSGGYWFWMPEI
;
A
#
# COMPACT_ATOMS: atom_id res chain seq x y z
N GLY A 1 -45.47 26.76 1.28
CA GLY A 1 -45.00 25.82 2.26
C GLY A 1 -43.48 25.78 2.23
N LEU A 2 -42.89 26.35 3.29
CA LEU A 2 -41.43 26.45 3.47
C LEU A 2 -40.98 25.17 4.16
N TYR A 3 -40.24 24.30 3.47
CA TYR A 3 -39.61 23.16 4.08
C TYR A 3 -38.20 23.56 4.52
N VAL A 4 -38.02 23.61 5.84
CA VAL A 4 -36.74 23.80 6.50
C VAL A 4 -35.97 22.49 6.41
N PHE A 5 -34.87 22.45 5.63
CA PHE A 5 -33.89 21.39 5.72
C PHE A 5 -33.03 21.62 6.95
N LEU A 6 -33.31 20.88 8.00
CA LEU A 6 -32.46 20.81 9.18
C LEU A 6 -31.30 19.87 8.85
N VAL A 7 -30.20 20.44 8.40
CA VAL A 7 -28.95 19.71 8.20
C VAL A 7 -28.39 19.36 9.57
N ILE A 8 -28.49 18.10 9.94
CA ILE A 8 -27.81 17.57 11.12
C ILE A 8 -26.33 17.41 10.75
N SER A 9 -25.57 18.47 10.93
CA SER A 9 -24.12 18.43 10.89
C SER A 9 -23.62 17.88 12.24
N ILE A 10 -23.59 16.57 12.41
CA ILE A 10 -22.92 15.90 13.53
C ILE A 10 -21.43 15.84 13.20
N PRO A 11 -20.57 16.21 14.13
CA PRO A 11 -19.21 16.63 13.83
C PRO A 11 -18.29 15.44 13.58
N VAL A 12 -17.93 15.22 12.33
CA VAL A 12 -16.78 14.37 11.94
C VAL A 12 -15.49 14.85 12.61
N GLY A 13 -15.42 16.14 13.00
CA GLY A 13 -14.29 16.70 13.73
C GLY A 13 -14.06 16.14 15.15
N ALA A 14 -15.10 15.68 15.84
CA ALA A 14 -14.97 15.12 17.19
C ALA A 14 -14.40 13.70 17.18
N TYR A 15 -14.67 12.91 16.14
CA TYR A 15 -14.11 11.56 15.99
C TYR A 15 -12.61 11.57 15.66
N LEU A 16 -12.17 12.52 14.85
CA LEU A 16 -10.75 12.68 14.52
C LEU A 16 -9.91 13.26 15.69
N ALA A 17 -10.53 14.01 16.59
CA ALA A 17 -9.84 14.53 17.77
C ALA A 17 -9.58 13.45 18.83
N SER A 18 -10.47 12.44 18.95
CA SER A 18 -10.29 11.33 19.90
C SER A 18 -9.17 10.38 19.50
N GLN A 19 -8.93 10.19 18.21
CA GLN A 19 -7.84 9.34 17.69
C GLN A 19 -6.45 9.93 17.92
N ARG A 20 -6.33 11.27 18.03
CA ARG A 20 -5.03 11.93 18.30
C ARG A 20 -4.61 11.91 19.77
N GLN A 21 -5.52 11.63 20.69
CA GLN A 21 -5.17 11.55 22.12
C GLN A 21 -4.59 10.20 22.54
N ILE A 22 -4.87 9.14 21.80
CA ILE A 22 -4.38 7.78 22.13
C ILE A 22 -2.88 7.64 21.84
N LEU A 23 -2.31 8.44 20.93
CA LEU A 23 -0.90 8.37 20.54
C LEU A 23 0.04 9.21 21.41
N LYS A 24 -0.47 10.01 22.38
CA LYS A 24 0.36 10.85 23.24
C LYS A 24 0.64 10.29 24.64
N SER A 25 0.11 9.13 24.98
CA SER A 25 0.20 8.58 26.35
C SER A 25 1.26 7.50 26.56
N SER A 26 2.21 7.30 25.64
CA SER A 26 3.24 6.26 25.76
C SER A 26 4.69 6.79 25.64
N ALA A 27 4.97 7.95 26.20
CA ALA A 27 6.32 8.41 26.41
C ALA A 27 6.63 8.35 27.92
N GLN A 28 7.25 7.27 28.36
CA GLN A 28 7.81 7.16 29.72
C GLN A 28 9.12 7.95 29.79
N PRO A 29 9.37 8.70 30.89
CA PRO A 29 10.61 9.47 31.02
C PRO A 29 11.79 8.53 31.28
N GLU A 30 12.85 8.74 30.54
CA GLU A 30 14.17 8.13 30.71
C GLU A 30 14.75 8.49 32.08
N ASN A 31 15.00 7.48 32.90
CA ASN A 31 15.74 7.62 34.17
C ASN A 31 17.24 7.72 33.85
N SER A 32 17.74 8.95 33.90
CA SER A 32 19.16 9.25 33.84
C SER A 32 19.86 8.77 35.12
N ILE A 33 20.65 7.70 35.03
CA ILE A 33 21.51 7.26 36.11
C ILE A 33 22.92 7.80 35.89
N THR A 34 23.30 8.77 36.67
CA THR A 34 24.68 9.30 36.75
C THR A 34 25.59 8.28 37.40
N PRO A 35 26.75 7.94 36.84
CA PRO A 35 27.69 7.04 37.50
C PRO A 35 28.47 7.79 38.57
N ILE A 36 28.38 7.33 39.84
CA ILE A 36 29.21 7.77 40.95
C ILE A 36 30.52 6.96 40.91
N ILE A 37 31.66 7.66 40.79
CA ILE A 37 33.00 7.10 40.90
C ILE A 37 33.38 7.08 42.37
N PRO A 38 33.71 5.98 42.98
CA PRO A 38 34.38 5.99 44.30
C PRO A 38 35.90 5.97 44.15
N SER A 39 36.49 6.88 44.91
CA SER A 39 37.92 7.06 45.12
C SER A 39 38.56 5.88 45.87
N LYS A 40 39.83 5.68 45.56
CA LYS A 40 40.77 4.69 45.99
C LYS A 40 41.26 4.91 47.40
N THR A 41 41.45 3.88 48.27
CA THR A 41 42.56 3.73 49.19
C THR A 41 42.71 2.25 49.69
N PRO A 42 43.92 1.77 49.99
CA PRO A 42 44.30 0.37 49.95
C PRO A 42 44.41 -0.30 51.34
N GLY A 43 44.37 -1.61 51.36
CA GLY A 43 44.85 -2.35 52.47
C GLY A 43 44.16 -3.67 52.80
N GLY A 44 44.86 -4.80 52.65
CA GLY A 44 44.69 -5.99 53.50
C GLY A 44 43.94 -7.17 52.92
N SER A 45 44.66 -8.20 52.46
CA SER A 45 44.15 -9.58 52.33
C SER A 45 43.80 -10.17 53.73
N PRO A 46 42.83 -11.11 53.82
CA PRO A 46 43.15 -12.50 53.56
C PRO A 46 42.08 -13.31 52.76
N LYS A 47 42.64 -14.35 52.21
CA LYS A 47 42.06 -15.44 51.43
C LYS A 47 40.90 -16.13 52.16
N SER A 48 39.70 -16.12 51.52
CA SER A 48 38.64 -17.06 51.84
C SER A 48 37.99 -17.53 50.53
N THR A 49 38.19 -18.79 50.26
CA THR A 49 37.59 -19.52 49.12
C THR A 49 36.15 -19.85 49.44
N ILE A 50 35.19 -19.11 48.85
CA ILE A 50 33.81 -19.51 48.78
C ILE A 50 33.49 -19.72 47.29
N PRO A 51 32.98 -20.90 46.87
CA PRO A 51 32.62 -21.09 45.49
C PRO A 51 31.43 -20.16 45.16
N SER A 52 31.67 -19.33 44.15
CA SER A 52 30.64 -18.47 43.59
C SER A 52 29.47 -19.31 43.03
N PRO A 53 28.22 -19.05 43.41
CA PRO A 53 27.09 -19.74 42.81
C PRO A 53 27.04 -19.36 41.35
N THR A 54 27.12 -20.36 40.47
CA THR A 54 26.86 -20.24 39.04
C THR A 54 25.49 -19.57 38.85
N PRO A 55 25.36 -18.50 38.07
CA PRO A 55 24.07 -17.91 37.80
C PRO A 55 23.24 -18.95 37.06
N LYS A 56 22.18 -19.43 37.72
CA LYS A 56 21.16 -20.23 37.10
C LYS A 56 20.54 -19.37 36.01
N SER A 57 20.77 -19.73 34.75
CA SER A 57 20.06 -19.14 33.63
C SER A 57 18.57 -19.29 33.89
N SER A 58 17.87 -18.18 34.07
CA SER A 58 16.42 -18.16 34.09
C SER A 58 15.92 -18.80 32.79
N PRO A 59 14.90 -19.69 32.84
CA PRO A 59 14.33 -20.21 31.63
C PRO A 59 13.83 -19.02 30.82
N LEU A 60 14.29 -18.92 29.58
CA LEU A 60 13.74 -17.99 28.58
C LEU A 60 12.22 -18.14 28.61
N SER A 61 11.53 -17.05 28.91
CA SER A 61 10.07 -16.97 28.74
C SER A 61 9.75 -17.51 27.35
N PRO A 62 8.78 -18.43 27.21
CA PRO A 62 8.42 -18.89 25.88
C PRO A 62 8.08 -17.67 25.04
N ASP A 63 8.72 -17.56 23.88
CA ASP A 63 8.44 -16.55 22.88
C ASP A 63 6.93 -16.62 22.57
N VAL A 64 6.17 -15.71 23.17
CA VAL A 64 4.74 -15.61 22.87
C VAL A 64 4.68 -15.13 21.44
N PRO A 65 4.20 -15.94 20.49
CA PRO A 65 4.11 -15.50 19.10
C PRO A 65 3.24 -14.25 19.06
N ILE A 66 3.81 -13.14 18.63
CA ILE A 66 3.07 -11.91 18.38
C ILE A 66 2.10 -12.25 17.26
N SER A 67 0.84 -12.48 17.58
CA SER A 67 -0.22 -12.66 16.61
C SER A 67 -0.41 -11.33 15.89
N ILE A 68 0.28 -11.18 14.77
CA ILE A 68 -0.07 -10.15 13.78
C ILE A 68 -1.44 -10.59 13.28
N GLY A 69 -2.49 -9.78 13.46
CA GLY A 69 -3.86 -10.11 13.03
C GLY A 69 -3.95 -10.61 11.58
N PRO A 70 -5.15 -10.82 11.03
CA PRO A 70 -5.30 -11.35 9.68
C PRO A 70 -4.61 -10.44 8.66
N VAL A 71 -3.80 -11.03 7.79
CA VAL A 71 -3.03 -10.32 6.77
C VAL A 71 -3.20 -10.95 5.39
N LEU A 72 -3.02 -10.12 4.36
CA LEU A 72 -3.02 -10.52 2.95
C LEU A 72 -1.61 -10.38 2.38
N ASN A 73 -1.14 -11.44 1.72
CA ASN A 73 0.07 -11.46 0.94
C ASN A 73 -0.29 -11.64 -0.53
N PHE A 74 0.47 -11.02 -1.43
CA PHE A 74 0.30 -11.17 -2.87
C PHE A 74 1.58 -10.82 -3.64
N THR A 75 1.65 -11.32 -4.87
CA THR A 75 2.71 -10.97 -5.81
C THR A 75 2.06 -10.42 -7.08
N LEU A 76 2.57 -9.30 -7.58
CA LEU A 76 2.09 -8.64 -8.78
C LEU A 76 3.14 -8.69 -9.88
N VAL A 77 2.65 -8.79 -11.11
CA VAL A 77 3.44 -8.60 -12.32
C VAL A 77 2.77 -7.49 -13.13
N LEU A 78 3.42 -6.34 -13.24
CA LEU A 78 2.98 -5.27 -14.11
C LEU A 78 3.45 -5.60 -15.53
N GLU A 79 2.49 -5.80 -16.43
CA GLU A 79 2.79 -6.19 -17.80
C GLU A 79 3.71 -5.18 -18.49
N GLY A 80 4.74 -5.68 -19.15
CA GLY A 80 5.77 -4.87 -19.79
C GLY A 80 7.01 -4.63 -18.94
N ARG A 81 6.90 -4.59 -17.63
CA ARG A 81 8.04 -4.34 -16.75
C ARG A 81 9.04 -5.49 -16.70
N PRO A 82 10.33 -5.20 -16.52
CA PRO A 82 11.34 -6.24 -16.22
C PRO A 82 10.95 -7.00 -14.95
N LYS A 83 11.22 -8.32 -14.94
CA LYS A 83 10.84 -9.19 -13.81
C LYS A 83 11.40 -8.76 -12.45
N ASN A 84 12.53 -8.09 -12.46
CA ASN A 84 13.23 -7.60 -11.27
C ASN A 84 12.97 -6.11 -10.99
N ASN A 85 11.98 -5.51 -11.64
CA ASN A 85 11.63 -4.11 -11.43
C ASN A 85 10.11 -3.90 -11.55
N GLN A 86 9.38 -4.39 -10.54
CA GLN A 86 7.92 -4.26 -10.43
C GLN A 86 7.51 -3.09 -9.51
N ALA A 87 8.49 -2.32 -9.00
CA ALA A 87 8.23 -1.25 -8.04
C ALA A 87 7.21 -0.23 -8.56
N ALA A 88 6.12 -0.05 -7.84
CA ALA A 88 5.07 0.91 -8.19
C ALA A 88 4.21 1.23 -6.98
N GLN A 89 3.55 2.39 -7.02
CA GLN A 89 2.46 2.69 -6.13
C GLN A 89 1.17 2.05 -6.67
N ILE A 90 0.50 1.25 -5.83
CA ILE A 90 -0.64 0.41 -6.22
C ILE A 90 -1.83 0.72 -5.33
N PHE A 91 -3.00 0.86 -5.92
CA PHE A 91 -4.27 0.83 -5.21
C PHE A 91 -4.71 -0.61 -4.94
N VAL A 92 -5.17 -0.87 -3.72
CA VAL A 92 -5.78 -2.16 -3.31
C VAL A 92 -7.10 -1.86 -2.62
N GLY A 93 -8.20 -2.29 -3.21
CA GLY A 93 -9.53 -2.21 -2.62
C GLY A 93 -10.05 -3.59 -2.26
N ILE A 94 -10.61 -3.76 -1.07
CA ILE A 94 -11.22 -5.02 -0.61
C ILE A 94 -12.72 -4.85 -0.49
N ALA A 95 -13.47 -5.63 -1.24
CA ALA A 95 -14.93 -5.69 -1.17
C ALA A 95 -15.39 -7.08 -0.72
N GLN A 96 -16.57 -7.16 -0.08
CA GLN A 96 -17.14 -8.45 0.32
C GLN A 96 -17.82 -9.14 -0.87
N GLY A 97 -17.66 -10.44 -0.96
CA GLY A 97 -18.35 -11.30 -1.92
C GLY A 97 -17.54 -11.54 -3.20
N ASP A 98 -18.26 -11.78 -4.29
CA ASP A 98 -17.70 -12.10 -5.61
C ASP A 98 -17.27 -10.86 -6.38
N ILE A 99 -16.54 -11.10 -7.48
CA ILE A 99 -16.09 -10.04 -8.38
C ILE A 99 -17.33 -9.34 -9.00
N THR A 100 -17.36 -8.03 -8.89
CA THR A 100 -18.41 -7.17 -9.46
C THR A 100 -17.80 -5.95 -10.13
N ILE A 101 -18.50 -5.40 -11.13
CA ILE A 101 -18.09 -4.17 -11.84
C ILE A 101 -18.27 -2.90 -10.99
N LYS A 102 -19.04 -2.98 -9.89
CA LYS A 102 -19.26 -1.88 -8.93
C LYS A 102 -18.98 -2.37 -7.52
N PRO A 103 -17.70 -2.54 -7.14
CA PRO A 103 -17.35 -2.99 -5.80
C PRO A 103 -17.63 -1.90 -4.77
N ASN A 104 -18.20 -2.31 -3.61
CA ASN A 104 -18.25 -1.47 -2.42
C ASN A 104 -17.04 -1.84 -1.53
N TYR A 105 -16.04 -0.97 -1.50
CA TYR A 105 -14.81 -1.25 -0.75
C TYR A 105 -15.03 -1.07 0.75
N LEU A 106 -14.77 -2.13 1.51
CA LEU A 106 -14.74 -2.12 2.98
C LEU A 106 -13.39 -1.62 3.50
N LEU A 107 -12.30 -1.93 2.77
CA LEU A 107 -10.96 -1.43 3.02
C LEU A 107 -10.37 -0.95 1.70
N SER A 108 -9.59 0.12 1.75
CA SER A 108 -8.79 0.59 0.61
C SER A 108 -7.43 1.07 1.07
N PHE A 109 -6.41 0.81 0.26
CA PHE A 109 -5.02 1.12 0.54
C PHE A 109 -4.35 1.66 -0.71
N THR A 110 -3.44 2.60 -0.52
CA THR A 110 -2.42 2.94 -1.51
C THR A 110 -1.08 2.53 -0.93
N ILE A 111 -0.39 1.62 -1.60
CA ILE A 111 0.84 0.99 -1.11
C ILE A 111 1.93 1.04 -2.16
N ASP A 112 3.17 1.10 -1.71
CA ASP A 112 4.33 0.98 -2.57
C ASP A 112 4.78 -0.49 -2.59
N ILE A 113 4.71 -1.13 -3.76
CA ILE A 113 5.24 -2.48 -3.92
C ILE A 113 6.73 -2.42 -4.27
N PRO A 114 7.54 -3.37 -3.76
CA PRO A 114 8.96 -3.43 -4.05
C PRO A 114 9.25 -3.94 -5.48
N GLU A 115 10.50 -3.86 -5.90
CA GLU A 115 10.96 -4.37 -7.21
C GLU A 115 10.65 -5.85 -7.45
N SER A 116 10.56 -6.65 -6.38
CA SER A 116 10.15 -8.06 -6.47
C SER A 116 8.69 -8.26 -6.88
N GLY A 117 7.87 -7.22 -6.77
CA GLY A 117 6.42 -7.30 -6.97
C GLY A 117 5.68 -7.97 -5.81
N THR A 118 6.37 -8.45 -4.76
CA THR A 118 5.76 -9.16 -3.64
C THR A 118 5.51 -8.24 -2.47
N PHE A 119 4.26 -8.16 -2.03
CA PHE A 119 3.85 -7.43 -0.85
C PHE A 119 3.34 -8.40 0.22
N THR A 120 3.77 -8.20 1.46
CA THR A 120 3.41 -9.05 2.59
C THR A 120 2.81 -8.25 3.72
N ASN A 121 1.97 -8.92 4.51
CA ASN A 121 1.40 -8.37 5.75
C ASN A 121 0.48 -7.16 5.55
N LEU A 122 -0.26 -7.07 4.42
CA LEU A 122 -1.33 -6.10 4.30
C LEU A 122 -2.42 -6.42 5.33
N SER A 123 -2.67 -5.51 6.26
CA SER A 123 -3.64 -5.74 7.34
C SER A 123 -5.06 -5.86 6.81
N LEU A 124 -5.74 -6.94 7.20
CA LEU A 124 -7.16 -7.16 6.98
C LEU A 124 -7.99 -6.97 8.26
N ALA A 125 -7.44 -6.23 9.23
CA ALA A 125 -8.14 -5.95 10.49
C ALA A 125 -9.50 -5.30 10.24
N GLY A 126 -10.52 -5.78 10.95
CA GLY A 126 -11.91 -5.32 10.79
C GLY A 126 -12.75 -6.18 9.84
N LEU A 127 -12.14 -7.11 9.10
CA LEU A 127 -12.88 -8.08 8.27
C LEU A 127 -13.16 -9.37 9.06
N ASN A 128 -14.21 -10.10 8.66
CA ASN A 128 -14.64 -11.34 9.31
C ASN A 128 -13.92 -12.56 8.71
N GLN A 129 -13.42 -13.44 9.57
CA GLN A 129 -12.77 -14.69 9.17
C GLN A 129 -13.77 -15.66 8.52
N GLY A 130 -13.30 -16.46 7.57
CA GLY A 130 -14.12 -17.43 6.85
C GLY A 130 -15.07 -16.82 5.83
N VAL A 131 -15.14 -15.48 5.73
CA VAL A 131 -15.97 -14.78 4.77
C VAL A 131 -15.20 -14.60 3.46
N LYS A 132 -15.93 -14.66 2.35
CA LYS A 132 -15.41 -14.42 1.00
C LYS A 132 -15.29 -12.93 0.73
N TYR A 133 -14.13 -12.52 0.26
CA TYR A 133 -13.81 -11.16 -0.18
C TYR A 133 -13.17 -11.19 -1.55
N THR A 134 -13.16 -10.04 -2.20
CA THR A 134 -12.45 -9.81 -3.46
C THR A 134 -11.50 -8.63 -3.29
N ALA A 135 -10.23 -8.85 -3.63
CA ALA A 135 -9.24 -7.80 -3.77
C ALA A 135 -9.23 -7.27 -5.20
N TYR A 136 -9.33 -5.96 -5.36
CA TYR A 136 -9.19 -5.22 -6.62
C TYR A 136 -7.88 -4.45 -6.56
N ILE A 137 -7.00 -4.71 -7.50
CA ILE A 137 -5.66 -4.15 -7.51
C ILE A 137 -5.44 -3.41 -8.81
N LYS A 138 -5.02 -2.14 -8.73
CA LYS A 138 -4.80 -1.26 -9.89
C LYS A 138 -3.49 -0.51 -9.75
N GLY A 139 -2.69 -0.51 -10.79
CA GLY A 139 -1.50 0.32 -10.93
C GLY A 139 -1.76 1.62 -11.67
N PRO A 140 -0.78 2.53 -11.76
CA PRO A 140 -0.93 3.87 -12.33
C PRO A 140 -1.18 3.89 -13.84
N ALA A 141 -0.79 2.83 -14.55
CA ALA A 141 -1.00 2.69 -16.00
C ALA A 141 -1.57 1.30 -16.35
N GLN A 142 -2.16 0.62 -15.38
CA GLN A 142 -2.73 -0.71 -15.52
C GLN A 142 -4.22 -0.68 -15.18
N ILE A 143 -5.01 -1.48 -15.88
CA ILE A 143 -6.41 -1.70 -15.50
C ILE A 143 -6.51 -2.58 -14.26
N ALA A 144 -7.60 -2.41 -13.49
CA ALA A 144 -7.84 -3.16 -12.28
C ALA A 144 -7.96 -4.67 -12.56
N THR A 145 -7.24 -5.44 -11.77
CA THR A 145 -7.34 -6.91 -11.74
C THR A 145 -7.93 -7.32 -10.40
N ALA A 146 -8.91 -8.24 -10.41
CA ALA A 146 -9.57 -8.73 -9.20
C ALA A 146 -9.21 -10.18 -8.92
N SER A 147 -9.11 -10.52 -7.63
CA SER A 147 -8.94 -11.88 -7.15
C SER A 147 -9.76 -12.11 -5.89
N ALA A 148 -10.64 -13.11 -5.92
CA ALA A 148 -11.43 -13.51 -4.75
C ALA A 148 -10.62 -14.40 -3.82
N PHE A 149 -10.89 -14.29 -2.51
CA PHE A 149 -10.27 -15.09 -1.49
C PHE A 149 -11.24 -15.34 -0.31
N ILE A 150 -10.99 -16.39 0.46
CA ILE A 150 -11.63 -16.58 1.77
C ILE A 150 -10.63 -16.15 2.81
N MET A 151 -11.05 -15.25 3.70
CA MET A 151 -10.18 -14.70 4.71
C MET A 151 -9.77 -15.74 5.76
N SER A 152 -8.46 -15.97 5.87
CA SER A 152 -7.83 -16.80 6.90
C SER A 152 -7.67 -16.02 8.22
N PRO A 153 -7.69 -16.71 9.38
CA PRO A 153 -7.46 -16.08 10.68
C PRO A 153 -6.03 -15.49 10.85
N ALA A 154 -5.05 -15.99 10.11
CA ALA A 154 -3.68 -15.53 10.20
C ALA A 154 -3.22 -14.89 8.88
N THR A 155 -2.87 -15.70 7.89
CA THR A 155 -2.35 -15.23 6.61
C THR A 155 -3.19 -15.75 5.47
N THR A 156 -3.57 -14.88 4.56
CA THR A 156 -4.20 -15.20 3.29
C THR A 156 -3.22 -14.91 2.16
N ASN A 157 -3.00 -15.87 1.27
CA ASN A 157 -2.23 -15.66 0.04
C ASN A 157 -3.20 -15.47 -1.12
N LEU A 158 -3.21 -14.27 -1.69
CA LEU A 158 -4.06 -13.93 -2.81
C LEU A 158 -3.71 -14.79 -4.03
N ASN A 159 -4.70 -15.15 -4.84
CA ASN A 159 -4.54 -16.00 -6.03
C ASN A 159 -3.82 -17.32 -5.73
N GLY A 160 -4.00 -17.88 -4.53
CA GLY A 160 -3.31 -19.10 -4.12
C GLY A 160 -1.79 -18.96 -4.02
N GLY A 161 -1.27 -17.75 -3.90
CA GLY A 161 0.17 -17.45 -3.88
C GLY A 161 0.80 -17.30 -5.26
N LEU A 162 0.03 -17.48 -6.34
CA LEU A 162 0.51 -17.24 -7.71
C LEU A 162 0.49 -15.73 -8.03
N PRO A 163 1.42 -15.24 -8.86
CA PRO A 163 1.43 -13.85 -9.29
C PRO A 163 0.15 -13.45 -10.02
N LEU A 164 -0.33 -12.23 -9.75
CA LEU A 164 -1.39 -11.56 -10.49
C LEU A 164 -0.78 -10.63 -11.52
N THR A 165 -1.17 -10.78 -12.78
CA THR A 165 -0.73 -9.88 -13.85
C THR A 165 -1.70 -8.72 -13.99
N LEU A 166 -1.20 -7.49 -13.91
CA LEU A 166 -1.92 -6.27 -14.19
C LEU A 166 -1.65 -5.85 -15.63
N LEU A 167 -2.70 -5.80 -16.45
CA LEU A 167 -2.59 -5.44 -17.86
C LEU A 167 -2.36 -3.94 -18.02
N THR A 168 -1.38 -3.61 -18.84
CA THR A 168 -0.88 -2.24 -19.04
C THR A 168 -1.55 -1.56 -20.22
N GLY A 169 -1.74 -0.24 -20.11
CA GLY A 169 -2.25 0.61 -21.18
C GLY A 169 -3.27 1.67 -20.78
N ASP A 170 -3.75 1.68 -19.54
CA ASP A 170 -4.70 2.67 -19.02
C ASP A 170 -3.93 3.93 -18.57
N LEU A 171 -3.84 4.90 -19.46
CA LEU A 171 -3.05 6.12 -19.24
C LEU A 171 -3.89 7.32 -18.78
N ASN A 172 -5.20 7.26 -18.95
CA ASN A 172 -6.13 8.28 -18.48
C ASN A 172 -6.84 7.91 -17.17
N ASP A 173 -6.53 6.72 -16.62
CA ASP A 173 -7.04 6.19 -15.36
C ASP A 173 -8.57 5.95 -15.34
N ASP A 174 -9.17 5.68 -16.53
CA ASP A 174 -10.58 5.35 -16.62
C ASP A 174 -10.89 3.84 -16.47
N ASN A 175 -9.85 3.03 -16.23
CA ASN A 175 -9.91 1.58 -16.09
C ASN A 175 -10.32 0.84 -17.37
N SER A 176 -10.10 1.46 -18.55
CA SER A 176 -10.36 0.90 -19.87
C SER A 176 -9.20 1.24 -20.80
N ILE A 177 -8.75 0.29 -21.62
CA ILE A 177 -7.67 0.53 -22.58
C ILE A 177 -8.28 0.78 -23.95
N ASN A 178 -8.18 2.01 -24.45
CA ASN A 178 -8.89 2.45 -25.66
C ASN A 178 -8.11 3.52 -26.48
N ALA A 179 -8.82 4.19 -27.40
CA ALA A 179 -8.21 5.20 -28.27
C ALA A 179 -7.70 6.44 -27.52
N SER A 180 -8.28 6.75 -26.34
CA SER A 180 -7.83 7.88 -25.52
C SER A 180 -6.43 7.61 -24.99
N ASP A 181 -6.18 6.42 -24.48
CA ASP A 181 -4.85 5.99 -23.97
C ASP A 181 -3.82 5.96 -25.08
N TYR A 182 -4.18 5.39 -26.23
CA TYR A 182 -3.32 5.38 -27.40
C TYR A 182 -2.93 6.80 -27.83
N SER A 183 -3.86 7.75 -27.76
CA SER A 183 -3.62 9.16 -28.09
C SER A 183 -2.62 9.79 -27.12
N ILE A 184 -2.72 9.50 -25.81
CA ILE A 184 -1.76 9.94 -24.79
C ILE A 184 -0.38 9.38 -25.09
N ALA A 185 -0.26 8.07 -25.33
CA ALA A 185 1.01 7.43 -25.65
C ALA A 185 1.64 8.00 -26.94
N LYS A 186 0.82 8.26 -27.96
CA LYS A 186 1.26 8.82 -29.23
C LYS A 186 1.89 10.20 -29.06
N THR A 187 1.41 11.05 -28.15
CA THR A 187 2.00 12.38 -27.90
C THR A 187 3.39 12.29 -27.28
N ALA A 188 3.69 11.22 -26.57
CA ALA A 188 5.00 10.97 -25.96
C ALA A 188 5.92 10.10 -26.84
N TYR A 189 5.43 9.60 -28.00
CA TYR A 189 6.20 8.72 -28.89
C TYR A 189 7.49 9.36 -29.39
N GLY A 190 8.59 8.58 -29.38
CA GLY A 190 9.92 9.05 -29.80
C GLY A 190 10.67 9.85 -28.74
N THR A 191 10.10 10.04 -27.56
CA THR A 191 10.76 10.74 -26.45
C THR A 191 11.63 9.82 -25.61
N THR A 192 12.56 10.44 -24.86
CA THR A 192 13.44 9.81 -23.88
C THR A 192 13.33 10.57 -22.57
N THR A 193 13.93 10.03 -21.50
CA THR A 193 13.91 10.62 -20.14
C THR A 193 14.38 12.09 -20.10
N SER A 194 15.16 12.56 -21.09
CA SER A 194 15.61 13.96 -21.21
C SER A 194 14.67 14.84 -22.03
N SER A 195 13.64 14.30 -22.64
CA SER A 195 12.72 15.04 -23.50
C SER A 195 11.69 15.81 -22.68
N LYS A 196 11.32 17.02 -23.14
CA LYS A 196 10.32 17.87 -22.47
C LYS A 196 8.93 17.18 -22.37
N ASN A 197 8.58 16.39 -23.38
CA ASN A 197 7.29 15.69 -23.43
C ASN A 197 7.38 14.24 -22.93
N TRP A 198 8.42 13.94 -22.15
CA TRP A 198 8.54 12.64 -21.51
C TRP A 198 7.36 12.36 -20.58
N ASN A 199 6.80 11.16 -20.69
CA ASN A 199 5.77 10.66 -19.78
C ASN A 199 6.18 9.26 -19.31
N SER A 200 6.65 9.16 -18.07
CA SER A 200 7.14 7.92 -17.48
C SER A 200 6.08 6.81 -17.40
N ASN A 201 4.79 7.16 -17.39
CA ASN A 201 3.71 6.16 -17.37
C ASN A 201 3.54 5.45 -18.71
N VAL A 202 4.13 5.96 -19.80
CA VAL A 202 4.10 5.36 -21.13
C VAL A 202 5.31 4.45 -21.37
N ASP A 203 6.39 4.62 -20.63
CA ASP A 203 7.58 3.74 -20.69
C ASP A 203 7.29 2.46 -19.88
N PHE A 204 6.54 1.54 -20.49
CA PHE A 204 6.08 0.35 -19.78
C PHE A 204 7.18 -0.67 -19.52
N ASN A 205 8.20 -0.71 -20.38
CA ASN A 205 9.32 -1.64 -20.24
C ASN A 205 10.50 -1.06 -19.45
N LEU A 206 10.41 0.22 -19.06
CA LEU A 206 11.41 0.96 -18.29
C LEU A 206 12.79 1.01 -18.97
N ASP A 207 12.81 1.09 -20.32
CA ASP A 207 14.06 1.20 -21.10
C ASP A 207 14.52 2.64 -21.29
N GLY A 208 13.76 3.63 -20.79
CA GLY A 208 14.06 5.06 -20.89
C GLY A 208 13.71 5.67 -22.25
N LYS A 209 12.91 5.00 -23.07
CA LYS A 209 12.47 5.45 -24.39
C LYS A 209 11.01 5.09 -24.61
N ILE A 210 10.24 5.98 -25.17
CA ILE A 210 8.87 5.68 -25.59
C ILE A 210 8.88 5.34 -27.08
N ASN A 211 8.61 4.08 -27.40
CA ASN A 211 8.77 3.58 -28.76
C ASN A 211 7.63 2.58 -29.15
N VAL A 212 7.82 1.85 -30.24
CA VAL A 212 6.83 0.89 -30.73
C VAL A 212 6.55 -0.24 -29.75
N THR A 213 7.50 -0.59 -28.89
CA THR A 213 7.33 -1.64 -27.87
C THR A 213 6.25 -1.24 -26.87
N ASP A 214 6.29 0.03 -26.40
CA ASP A 214 5.32 0.56 -25.44
C ASP A 214 3.93 0.65 -26.07
N LEU A 215 3.84 1.24 -27.26
CA LEU A 215 2.55 1.31 -27.98
C LEU A 215 1.99 -0.07 -28.27
N GLY A 216 2.85 -1.08 -28.43
CA GLY A 216 2.48 -2.47 -28.62
C GLY A 216 1.66 -3.04 -27.46
N PHE A 217 1.92 -2.64 -26.20
CA PHE A 217 1.13 -3.07 -25.05
C PHE A 217 -0.29 -2.51 -25.10
N ILE A 218 -0.46 -1.22 -25.44
CA ILE A 218 -1.78 -0.62 -25.59
C ILE A 218 -2.56 -1.31 -26.71
N THR A 219 -1.90 -1.55 -27.85
CA THR A 219 -2.53 -2.23 -29.00
C THR A 219 -2.93 -3.67 -28.65
N LYS A 220 -2.08 -4.39 -27.95
CA LYS A 220 -2.35 -5.77 -27.49
C LYS A 220 -3.54 -5.84 -26.54
N ASN A 221 -3.70 -4.85 -25.69
CA ASN A 221 -4.73 -4.81 -24.64
C ASN A 221 -5.95 -3.97 -25.04
N PHE A 222 -5.98 -3.47 -26.28
CA PHE A 222 -7.05 -2.58 -26.75
C PHE A 222 -8.44 -3.19 -26.57
N GLY A 223 -9.38 -2.41 -26.05
CA GLY A 223 -10.76 -2.82 -25.77
C GLY A 223 -10.94 -3.56 -24.44
N LYS A 224 -9.87 -3.78 -23.66
CA LYS A 224 -10.00 -4.39 -22.35
C LYS A 224 -10.43 -3.37 -21.31
N VAL A 225 -11.26 -3.84 -20.37
CA VAL A 225 -11.77 -3.10 -19.22
C VAL A 225 -11.38 -3.84 -17.95
N GLY A 226 -11.02 -3.09 -16.93
CA GLY A 226 -10.64 -3.66 -15.63
C GLY A 226 -11.82 -4.31 -14.91
N SER A 227 -11.52 -5.19 -13.96
CA SER A 227 -12.50 -6.00 -13.24
C SER A 227 -13.54 -5.19 -12.47
N SER A 228 -13.22 -3.96 -12.06
CA SER A 228 -14.14 -3.02 -11.39
C SER A 228 -14.95 -2.16 -12.36
N GLY A 229 -14.94 -2.46 -13.65
CA GLY A 229 -15.62 -1.68 -14.68
C GLY A 229 -14.90 -0.36 -15.02
N ILE A 230 -15.52 0.43 -15.87
CA ILE A 230 -15.02 1.75 -16.25
C ILE A 230 -15.19 2.70 -15.07
N TRP A 231 -14.15 3.45 -14.74
CA TRP A 231 -14.18 4.49 -13.71
C TRP A 231 -14.34 5.84 -14.39
N THR A 232 -15.34 6.58 -13.95
CA THR A 232 -15.46 7.98 -14.28
C THR A 232 -14.86 8.78 -13.13
N SER A 233 -13.54 8.82 -13.04
CA SER A 233 -12.90 9.81 -12.17
C SER A 233 -13.16 11.20 -12.71
N PRO A 234 -13.52 12.18 -11.88
CA PRO A 234 -13.30 13.56 -12.27
C PRO A 234 -11.81 13.70 -12.60
N PRO A 235 -11.43 14.45 -13.66
CA PRO A 235 -10.03 14.65 -13.98
C PRO A 235 -9.32 15.09 -12.70
N PRO A 236 -8.12 14.54 -12.39
CA PRO A 236 -7.38 14.96 -11.21
C PRO A 236 -7.31 16.47 -11.28
N SER A 237 -7.88 17.15 -10.29
CA SER A 237 -7.74 18.58 -10.16
C SER A 237 -6.24 18.82 -10.13
N THR A 238 -5.72 19.39 -11.23
CA THR A 238 -4.31 19.76 -11.34
C THR A 238 -3.97 20.48 -10.05
N PRO A 239 -3.03 20.00 -9.23
CA PRO A 239 -2.66 20.72 -8.02
C PRO A 239 -2.12 22.07 -8.47
N SER A 240 -2.96 23.09 -8.42
CA SER A 240 -2.56 24.49 -8.54
C SER A 240 -1.90 24.84 -7.22
N GLY A 241 -0.61 24.59 -7.13
CA GLY A 241 0.19 24.91 -5.95
C GLY A 241 1.52 24.19 -6.03
N THR A 242 2.58 24.98 -6.13
CA THR A 242 3.96 24.54 -5.89
C THR A 242 3.98 23.71 -4.59
N PRO A 243 4.51 22.48 -4.57
CA PRO A 243 4.62 21.71 -3.34
C PRO A 243 5.64 22.39 -2.44
N THR A 244 5.17 23.15 -1.49
CA THR A 244 5.94 23.50 -0.30
C THR A 244 6.04 22.21 0.53
N GLY A 245 7.26 21.73 0.73
CA GLY A 245 7.56 20.47 1.37
C GLY A 245 6.83 20.28 2.69
N GLY A 246 6.05 19.22 2.75
CA GLY A 246 5.33 18.74 3.93
C GLY A 246 4.94 17.30 3.69
N SER A 247 5.48 16.41 4.50
CA SER A 247 5.34 14.97 4.44
C SER A 247 3.88 14.49 4.43
N GLY A 248 3.56 13.58 3.51
CA GLY A 248 2.52 12.57 3.70
C GLY A 248 1.08 13.03 3.43
N GLY A 249 0.77 13.36 2.18
CA GLY A 249 -0.62 13.42 1.73
C GLY A 249 -1.01 12.11 1.05
N TYR A 250 -2.01 11.41 1.60
CA TYR A 250 -2.59 10.23 0.96
C TYR A 250 -3.76 10.68 0.09
N TRP A 251 -3.77 10.27 -1.19
CA TRP A 251 -4.89 10.49 -2.09
C TRP A 251 -5.86 9.32 -1.98
N PHE A 252 -7.11 9.60 -1.67
CA PHE A 252 -8.20 8.62 -1.68
C PHE A 252 -8.98 8.79 -2.96
N TRP A 253 -9.10 7.70 -3.71
CA TRP A 253 -10.02 7.60 -4.80
C TRP A 253 -11.29 6.90 -4.30
N MET A 254 -12.45 7.56 -4.38
CA MET A 254 -13.75 6.95 -4.09
C MET A 254 -14.58 6.92 -5.36
N PRO A 255 -15.11 5.77 -5.77
CA PRO A 255 -16.11 5.74 -6.83
C PRO A 255 -17.36 6.48 -6.36
N GLU A 256 -17.95 7.31 -7.22
CA GLU A 256 -19.26 7.90 -6.97
C GLU A 256 -20.31 6.79 -6.85
N ILE A 257 -21.21 6.95 -5.86
CA ILE A 257 -22.33 6.04 -5.56
C ILE A 257 -23.45 6.25 -6.56
#